data_7235f09df785f64d578b5e43f4ebf144
#
_entry.id   7235f09df785f64d578b5e43f4ebf144
#
_cell.length_a   1.000
_cell.length_b   1.000
_cell.length_c   1.000
_cell.angle_alpha   90.00
_cell.angle_beta   90.00
_cell.angle_gamma   90.00
#
_symmetry.space_group_name_H-M   'P 1'
#
loop_
_entity.id
_entity.type
_entity.pdbx_description
1 polymer ?
#
loop_
_entity_poly.entity_id
_entity_poly.type
_entity_poly.pdbx_seq_one_letter_code
_entity_poly.pdbx_strand_id
1 'polypeptide(L)'
;MTKPINEKPEVQYFSGAAKSINFLDRNASASIEAKRVQSFKSFVVTIDLHMHSNASDGILPPAEVVRLCAGNGVKLMSLTDHDTMKGIEEARAEAERLGIAFVPGIEISTRWGQKSIHVAAYNLNPNTEAFKAFFKGVDKKHIERGERMGKLLAACGCKGAFEGAMALAVHPGSLSRTHFAQWLLDAGYVENYAQAFDKYLKPGKPGYVQIEWPEIRDAVRFVKSEGGTASLAHPGRYNLKEGWMIDELLTAFQGAGGEAIEVASGSQTRDDDALFAAKAKQYGFLASTGSDWHSPRSPRPTPGSQPQVPADLTPIWTKFGFPKDICGQH
;
A
#
# COMPACT_ATOMS: atom_id res chain seq x y z
N MET A 1 11.68 -58.52 27.75
CA MET A 1 12.29 -57.36 28.43
C MET A 1 12.20 -56.18 27.49
N THR A 2 11.16 -55.41 27.64
CA THR A 2 10.81 -54.22 26.81
C THR A 2 11.06 -52.98 27.63
N LYS A 3 11.90 -52.09 27.14
CA LYS A 3 12.01 -50.73 27.70
C LYS A 3 11.13 -49.76 26.88
N PRO A 4 10.39 -48.86 27.53
CA PRO A 4 9.59 -47.85 26.84
C PRO A 4 10.46 -46.65 26.49
N ILE A 5 10.27 -46.12 25.27
CA ILE A 5 10.78 -44.83 24.83
C ILE A 5 9.63 -43.86 24.99
N ASN A 6 9.81 -42.90 25.89
CA ASN A 6 8.89 -41.75 25.98
C ASN A 6 9.68 -40.54 26.50
N GLU A 7 10.01 -39.64 25.62
CA GLU A 7 10.33 -38.24 26.00
C GLU A 7 10.08 -37.33 24.81
N LYS A 8 9.04 -36.49 24.96
CA LYS A 8 8.78 -35.35 24.10
C LYS A 8 9.73 -34.22 24.50
N PRO A 9 10.31 -33.43 23.56
CA PRO A 9 11.05 -32.25 23.96
C PRO A 9 10.05 -31.12 24.33
N GLU A 10 10.22 -30.62 25.54
CA GLU A 10 9.59 -29.41 26.03
C GLU A 10 10.07 -28.20 25.20
N VAL A 11 9.10 -27.42 24.66
CA VAL A 11 9.37 -26.12 24.07
C VAL A 11 9.49 -25.11 25.21
N GLN A 12 10.70 -24.69 25.53
CA GLN A 12 10.93 -23.56 26.42
C GLN A 12 10.59 -22.24 25.71
N TYR A 13 9.56 -21.58 26.23
CA TYR A 13 9.27 -20.18 25.89
C TYR A 13 10.31 -19.28 26.55
N PHE A 14 11.16 -18.66 25.75
CA PHE A 14 12.02 -17.57 26.22
C PHE A 14 11.17 -16.31 26.38
N SER A 15 10.85 -15.96 27.63
CA SER A 15 10.42 -14.64 28.02
C SER A 15 11.62 -13.69 28.05
N GLY A 16 11.88 -13.04 26.92
CA GLY A 16 12.89 -11.98 26.80
C GLY A 16 12.29 -10.65 27.20
N ALA A 17 12.59 -10.18 28.42
CA ALA A 17 12.26 -8.86 28.87
C ALA A 17 12.85 -7.79 27.92
N ALA A 18 12.01 -6.83 27.53
CA ALA A 18 12.42 -5.64 26.81
C ALA A 18 13.44 -4.86 27.64
N LYS A 19 14.71 -4.83 27.20
CA LYS A 19 15.70 -3.90 27.73
C LYS A 19 15.44 -2.53 27.13
N SER A 20 14.95 -1.62 27.97
CA SER A 20 14.96 -0.18 27.70
C SER A 20 16.39 0.29 27.42
N ILE A 21 16.65 0.74 26.21
CA ILE A 21 17.89 1.40 25.84
C ILE A 21 17.77 2.86 26.29
N ASN A 22 18.42 3.19 27.41
CA ASN A 22 18.63 4.56 27.85
C ASN A 22 19.56 5.28 26.89
N PHE A 23 19.03 6.24 26.14
CA PHE A 23 19.78 7.19 25.33
C PHE A 23 20.12 8.43 26.15
N LEU A 24 21.07 8.32 27.07
CA LEU A 24 21.73 9.48 27.69
C LEU A 24 23.14 9.07 28.10
N ASP A 25 24.07 9.38 27.23
CA ASP A 25 25.43 9.90 27.52
C ASP A 25 26.34 9.74 26.30
N ARG A 26 26.44 10.81 25.52
CA ARG A 26 27.63 11.15 24.70
C ARG A 26 27.57 12.62 24.33
N ASN A 27 27.80 13.47 25.31
CA ASN A 27 28.25 14.84 25.08
C ASN A 27 29.78 14.84 24.93
N ALA A 28 30.28 14.92 23.71
CA ALA A 28 31.53 15.52 23.31
C ALA A 28 31.92 15.10 21.88
N SER A 29 31.28 15.71 20.89
CA SER A 29 31.74 15.94 19.50
C SER A 29 30.62 16.46 18.58
N ALA A 30 29.50 16.85 19.17
CA ALA A 30 28.27 17.26 18.45
C ALA A 30 28.28 18.73 17.98
N SER A 31 29.35 19.51 18.14
CA SER A 31 29.28 20.96 17.86
C SER A 31 29.64 21.37 16.43
N ILE A 32 30.22 20.47 15.62
CA ILE A 32 30.58 20.77 14.22
C ILE A 32 29.62 20.12 13.23
N GLU A 33 29.06 18.96 13.53
CA GLU A 33 28.06 18.30 12.69
C GLU A 33 26.64 18.88 12.86
N ALA A 34 26.30 19.35 14.06
CA ALA A 34 24.99 19.97 14.32
C ALA A 34 24.78 21.31 13.57
N LYS A 35 25.85 22.03 13.22
CA LYS A 35 25.76 23.26 12.43
C LYS A 35 25.60 23.03 10.92
N ARG A 36 25.85 21.83 10.42
CA ARG A 36 25.67 21.49 8.99
C ARG A 36 24.31 20.90 8.67
N VAL A 37 23.56 20.42 9.67
CA VAL A 37 22.22 19.83 9.51
C VAL A 37 21.11 20.87 9.71
N GLN A 38 21.42 22.08 10.21
CA GLN A 38 20.42 23.12 10.49
C GLN A 38 20.06 24.03 9.30
N SER A 39 20.55 23.75 8.10
CA SER A 39 20.43 24.67 6.96
C SER A 39 19.56 24.18 5.80
N PHE A 40 18.70 23.16 5.94
CA PHE A 40 17.68 22.83 4.92
C PHE A 40 16.49 22.07 5.53
N LYS A 41 15.81 22.64 6.52
CA LYS A 41 14.41 22.32 6.76
C LYS A 41 13.54 23.42 6.14
N SER A 42 13.51 23.46 4.82
CA SER A 42 12.32 23.86 4.13
C SER A 42 11.24 22.83 4.53
N PHE A 43 10.28 23.23 5.37
CA PHE A 43 9.13 22.39 5.70
C PHE A 43 8.27 22.28 4.43
N VAL A 44 8.66 21.37 3.55
CA VAL A 44 7.77 20.94 2.47
C VAL A 44 6.68 20.18 3.18
N VAL A 45 5.52 20.79 3.30
CA VAL A 45 4.33 20.10 3.77
C VAL A 45 4.05 18.98 2.80
N THR A 46 3.99 17.76 3.32
CA THR A 46 3.85 16.58 2.49
C THR A 46 2.44 16.03 2.60
N ILE A 47 1.92 15.58 1.47
CA ILE A 47 0.63 14.92 1.34
C ILE A 47 0.91 13.51 0.88
N ASP A 48 0.25 12.52 1.49
CA ASP A 48 0.39 11.12 1.10
C ASP A 48 -0.98 10.44 1.15
N LEU A 49 -1.52 10.15 -0.03
CA LEU A 49 -2.87 9.60 -0.18
C LEU A 49 -2.88 8.10 -0.53
N HIS A 50 -1.74 7.41 -0.45
CA HIS A 50 -1.67 6.00 -0.78
C HIS A 50 -0.63 5.26 0.07
N MET A 51 -1.11 4.46 1.02
CA MET A 51 -0.29 3.63 1.90
C MET A 51 -1.10 2.51 2.53
N HIS A 52 -0.42 1.49 3.06
CA HIS A 52 -1.02 0.26 3.56
C HIS A 52 -0.66 -0.01 5.01
N SER A 53 -1.63 -0.58 5.73
CA SER A 53 -1.47 -1.10 7.08
C SER A 53 -1.59 -2.63 7.09
N ASN A 54 -1.46 -3.22 8.29
CA ASN A 54 -1.68 -4.66 8.47
C ASN A 54 -3.16 -5.06 8.43
N ALA A 55 -4.08 -4.12 8.21
CA ALA A 55 -5.46 -4.45 7.86
C ALA A 55 -5.53 -5.10 6.46
N SER A 56 -4.55 -4.83 5.58
CA SER A 56 -4.32 -5.55 4.34
C SER A 56 -2.95 -6.23 4.35
N ASP A 57 -1.94 -5.64 3.76
CA ASP A 57 -0.63 -6.25 3.52
C ASP A 57 0.57 -5.37 3.87
N GLY A 58 0.34 -4.27 4.55
CA GLY A 58 1.37 -3.54 5.28
C GLY A 58 1.77 -4.26 6.56
N ILE A 59 2.85 -3.85 7.20
CA ILE A 59 3.36 -4.50 8.42
C ILE A 59 2.97 -3.78 9.72
N LEU A 60 2.58 -2.51 9.66
CA LEU A 60 2.22 -1.71 10.82
C LEU A 60 0.71 -1.66 11.03
N PRO A 61 0.24 -1.65 12.28
CA PRO A 61 -1.14 -1.30 12.60
C PRO A 61 -1.53 0.07 12.03
N PRO A 62 -2.82 0.31 11.72
CA PRO A 62 -3.28 1.59 11.17
C PRO A 62 -2.81 2.82 11.95
N ALA A 63 -2.91 2.81 13.29
CA ALA A 63 -2.45 3.91 14.13
C ALA A 63 -0.92 4.15 14.03
N GLU A 64 -0.11 3.09 13.89
CA GLU A 64 1.33 3.23 13.73
C GLU A 64 1.71 3.82 12.37
N VAL A 65 0.96 3.51 11.30
CA VAL A 65 1.12 4.15 9.99
C VAL A 65 0.87 5.65 10.11
N VAL A 66 -0.18 6.06 10.83
CA VAL A 66 -0.47 7.48 11.08
C VAL A 66 0.66 8.15 11.88
N ARG A 67 1.20 7.49 12.92
CA ARG A 67 2.35 8.01 13.69
C ARG A 67 3.59 8.18 12.81
N LEU A 68 3.83 7.24 11.91
CA LEU A 68 4.93 7.34 10.95
C LEU A 68 4.73 8.53 10.02
N CYS A 69 3.52 8.76 9.52
CA CYS A 69 3.16 9.95 8.73
C CYS A 69 3.42 11.25 9.50
N ALA A 70 2.97 11.31 10.77
CA ALA A 70 3.19 12.47 11.64
C ALA A 70 4.69 12.77 11.82
N GLY A 71 5.48 11.73 12.09
CA GLY A 71 6.93 11.84 12.26
C GLY A 71 7.65 12.33 11.00
N ASN A 72 7.10 12.07 9.83
CA ASN A 72 7.62 12.50 8.54
C ASN A 72 7.03 13.85 8.07
N GLY A 73 6.19 14.50 8.86
CA GLY A 73 5.63 15.82 8.54
C GLY A 73 4.45 15.79 7.56
N VAL A 74 3.83 14.63 7.36
CA VAL A 74 2.60 14.52 6.55
C VAL A 74 1.46 15.28 7.22
N LYS A 75 0.76 16.14 6.46
CA LYS A 75 -0.34 16.98 6.94
C LYS A 75 -1.71 16.53 6.45
N LEU A 76 -1.75 15.84 5.33
CA LEU A 76 -2.95 15.21 4.78
C LEU A 76 -2.59 13.80 4.32
N MET A 77 -3.34 12.83 4.80
CA MET A 77 -3.12 11.43 4.46
C MET A 77 -4.41 10.68 4.13
N SER A 78 -4.25 9.55 3.47
CA SER A 78 -5.27 8.52 3.33
C SER A 78 -4.65 7.16 3.59
N LEU A 79 -5.32 6.32 4.38
CA LEU A 79 -5.02 4.90 4.44
C LEU A 79 -5.84 4.19 3.35
N THR A 80 -5.17 3.41 2.50
CA THR A 80 -5.77 2.80 1.30
C THR A 80 -5.48 1.30 1.23
N ASP A 81 -5.76 0.59 2.30
CA ASP A 81 -5.58 -0.85 2.39
C ASP A 81 -6.27 -1.59 1.23
N HIS A 82 -5.64 -2.64 0.72
CA HIS A 82 -6.18 -3.44 -0.39
C HIS A 82 -7.51 -4.08 -0.03
N ASP A 83 -8.53 -3.76 -0.80
CA ASP A 83 -9.87 -4.37 -0.79
C ASP A 83 -10.57 -4.35 0.58
N THR A 84 -10.14 -3.51 1.51
CA THR A 84 -10.69 -3.39 2.87
C THR A 84 -10.62 -1.97 3.43
N MET A 85 -11.62 -1.60 4.23
CA MET A 85 -11.63 -0.37 5.02
C MET A 85 -11.59 -0.66 6.54
N LYS A 86 -11.22 -1.88 6.95
CA LYS A 86 -11.23 -2.29 8.38
C LYS A 86 -10.27 -1.46 9.24
N GLY A 87 -9.20 -0.90 8.66
CA GLY A 87 -8.22 -0.05 9.37
C GLY A 87 -8.61 1.43 9.51
N ILE A 88 -9.69 1.86 8.85
CA ILE A 88 -10.01 3.30 8.70
C ILE A 88 -10.34 3.97 10.03
N GLU A 89 -11.15 3.36 10.89
CA GLU A 89 -11.58 4.00 12.15
C GLU A 89 -10.41 4.17 13.12
N GLU A 90 -9.52 3.16 13.21
CA GLU A 90 -8.30 3.25 14.02
C GLU A 90 -7.38 4.36 13.49
N ALA A 91 -7.15 4.41 12.17
CA ALA A 91 -6.32 5.44 11.55
C ALA A 91 -6.91 6.84 11.74
N ARG A 92 -8.22 7.00 11.57
CA ARG A 92 -8.93 8.27 11.75
C ARG A 92 -8.76 8.80 13.16
N ALA A 93 -9.03 7.98 14.17
CA ALA A 93 -8.91 8.37 15.57
C ALA A 93 -7.49 8.85 15.92
N GLU A 94 -6.47 8.16 15.41
CA GLU A 94 -5.07 8.56 15.65
C GLU A 94 -4.68 9.81 14.85
N ALA A 95 -5.18 9.99 13.62
CA ALA A 95 -4.96 11.20 12.81
C ALA A 95 -5.56 12.43 13.50
N GLU A 96 -6.78 12.33 14.02
CA GLU A 96 -7.42 13.39 14.82
C GLU A 96 -6.59 13.75 16.05
N ARG A 97 -6.11 12.75 16.79
CA ARG A 97 -5.27 12.94 17.98
C ARG A 97 -3.97 13.68 17.66
N LEU A 98 -3.40 13.47 16.45
CA LEU A 98 -2.14 14.05 16.00
C LEU A 98 -2.32 15.32 15.15
N GLY A 99 -3.55 15.75 14.89
CA GLY A 99 -3.86 16.93 14.09
C GLY A 99 -3.49 16.78 12.60
N ILE A 100 -3.56 15.54 12.07
CA ILE A 100 -3.35 15.26 10.64
C ILE A 100 -4.71 15.20 9.97
N ALA A 101 -4.86 15.90 8.84
CA ALA A 101 -6.05 15.77 8.01
C ALA A 101 -6.12 14.36 7.41
N PHE A 102 -7.28 13.72 7.51
CA PHE A 102 -7.48 12.33 7.10
C PHE A 102 -8.64 12.18 6.12
N VAL A 103 -8.38 11.53 4.99
CA VAL A 103 -9.40 11.14 4.01
C VAL A 103 -9.52 9.62 4.03
N PRO A 104 -10.70 9.05 4.31
CA PRO A 104 -10.87 7.60 4.27
C PRO A 104 -10.69 7.09 2.84
N GLY A 105 -9.88 6.04 2.68
CA GLY A 105 -9.57 5.46 1.37
C GLY A 105 -9.56 3.94 1.38
N ILE A 106 -9.48 3.39 0.18
CA ILE A 106 -9.32 1.96 -0.10
C ILE A 106 -8.61 1.82 -1.45
N GLU A 107 -7.72 0.86 -1.60
CA GLU A 107 -7.18 0.48 -2.90
C GLU A 107 -7.93 -0.76 -3.41
N ILE A 108 -8.76 -0.56 -4.42
CA ILE A 108 -9.59 -1.62 -5.01
C ILE A 108 -8.78 -2.38 -6.05
N SER A 109 -8.67 -3.69 -5.87
CA SER A 109 -8.09 -4.59 -6.86
C SER A 109 -9.04 -4.77 -8.04
N THR A 110 -8.56 -4.46 -9.25
CA THR A 110 -9.34 -4.54 -10.49
C THR A 110 -8.52 -5.18 -11.61
N ARG A 111 -9.14 -5.39 -12.77
CA ARG A 111 -8.46 -5.78 -13.99
C ARG A 111 -8.87 -4.91 -15.18
N TRP A 112 -7.97 -4.78 -16.12
CA TRP A 112 -8.20 -4.25 -17.46
C TRP A 112 -7.59 -5.24 -18.47
N GLY A 113 -8.45 -5.95 -19.17
CA GLY A 113 -8.05 -7.13 -19.92
C GLY A 113 -7.38 -8.18 -19.02
N GLN A 114 -6.14 -8.55 -19.35
CA GLN A 114 -5.36 -9.51 -18.56
C GLN A 114 -4.45 -8.84 -17.50
N LYS A 115 -4.48 -7.53 -17.38
CA LYS A 115 -3.64 -6.80 -16.43
C LYS A 115 -4.39 -6.52 -15.13
N SER A 116 -3.72 -6.77 -13.99
CA SER A 116 -4.19 -6.29 -12.69
C SER A 116 -3.91 -4.80 -12.60
N ILE A 117 -4.95 -4.03 -12.35
CA ILE A 117 -4.94 -2.58 -12.22
C ILE A 117 -5.57 -2.23 -10.87
N HIS A 118 -5.08 -1.20 -10.22
CA HIS A 118 -5.63 -0.77 -8.93
C HIS A 118 -6.29 0.61 -9.03
N VAL A 119 -7.34 0.80 -8.25
CA VAL A 119 -8.06 2.06 -8.14
C VAL A 119 -8.05 2.49 -6.68
N ALA A 120 -7.35 3.56 -6.37
CA ALA A 120 -7.50 4.23 -5.08
C ALA A 120 -8.84 4.97 -5.07
N ALA A 121 -9.69 4.63 -4.12
CA ALA A 121 -11.02 5.22 -3.98
C ALA A 121 -11.13 5.90 -2.61
N TYR A 122 -11.72 7.09 -2.59
CA TYR A 122 -11.78 7.95 -1.42
C TYR A 122 -13.21 8.29 -1.05
N ASN A 123 -13.44 8.53 0.25
CA ASN A 123 -14.73 8.95 0.81
C ASN A 123 -15.87 7.95 0.57
N LEU A 124 -15.58 6.65 0.61
CA LEU A 124 -16.58 5.59 0.61
C LEU A 124 -17.09 5.31 2.04
N ASN A 125 -18.33 4.87 2.14
CA ASN A 125 -18.91 4.39 3.40
C ASN A 125 -18.96 2.85 3.40
N PRO A 126 -18.15 2.16 4.22
CA PRO A 126 -18.11 0.70 4.26
C PRO A 126 -19.39 0.05 4.84
N ASN A 127 -20.28 0.85 5.40
CA ASN A 127 -21.52 0.36 6.03
C ASN A 127 -22.70 0.25 5.07
N THR A 128 -22.60 0.77 3.83
CA THR A 128 -23.68 0.65 2.84
C THR A 128 -23.84 -0.80 2.39
N GLU A 129 -25.06 -1.17 2.04
CA GLU A 129 -25.33 -2.51 1.51
C GLU A 129 -24.65 -2.72 0.14
N ALA A 130 -24.52 -1.66 -0.67
CA ALA A 130 -23.81 -1.70 -1.94
C ALA A 130 -22.32 -1.98 -1.74
N PHE A 131 -21.66 -1.32 -0.75
CA PHE A 131 -20.26 -1.60 -0.41
C PHE A 131 -20.10 -3.06 0.02
N LYS A 132 -20.89 -3.54 0.97
CA LYS A 132 -20.85 -4.92 1.45
C LYS A 132 -21.08 -5.93 0.32
N ALA A 133 -22.00 -5.64 -0.59
CA ALA A 133 -22.30 -6.49 -1.74
C ALA A 133 -21.11 -6.52 -2.73
N PHE A 134 -20.49 -5.37 -3.03
CA PHE A 134 -19.36 -5.29 -3.95
C PHE A 134 -18.14 -6.08 -3.45
N PHE A 135 -17.83 -5.98 -2.17
CA PHE A 135 -16.71 -6.69 -1.55
C PHE A 135 -17.05 -8.08 -1.02
N LYS A 136 -18.29 -8.55 -1.23
CA LYS A 136 -18.70 -9.89 -0.80
C LYS A 136 -17.83 -10.97 -1.43
N GLY A 137 -17.21 -11.80 -0.58
CA GLY A 137 -16.40 -12.93 -1.01
C GLY A 137 -14.97 -12.57 -1.43
N VAL A 138 -14.54 -11.31 -1.30
CA VAL A 138 -13.15 -10.90 -1.55
C VAL A 138 -12.19 -11.63 -0.60
N ASP A 139 -12.50 -11.69 0.70
CA ASP A 139 -11.70 -12.44 1.69
C ASP A 139 -11.51 -13.90 1.25
N LYS A 140 -12.59 -14.54 0.76
CA LYS A 140 -12.52 -15.93 0.25
C LYS A 140 -11.59 -16.06 -0.96
N LYS A 141 -11.64 -15.12 -1.89
CA LYS A 141 -10.75 -15.10 -3.07
C LYS A 141 -9.27 -14.99 -2.66
N HIS A 142 -8.97 -14.17 -1.66
CA HIS A 142 -7.60 -14.05 -1.14
C HIS A 142 -7.11 -15.37 -0.52
N ILE A 143 -7.94 -16.05 0.29
CA ILE A 143 -7.61 -17.33 0.91
C ILE A 143 -7.39 -18.40 -0.16
N GLU A 144 -8.34 -18.60 -1.08
CA GLU A 144 -8.24 -19.58 -2.17
C GLU A 144 -7.01 -19.36 -3.05
N ARG A 145 -6.69 -18.09 -3.34
CA ARG A 145 -5.45 -17.75 -4.02
C ARG A 145 -4.23 -18.17 -3.21
N GLY A 146 -4.21 -17.85 -1.91
CA GLY A 146 -3.12 -18.20 -1.01
C GLY A 146 -2.89 -19.70 -0.95
N GLU A 147 -3.93 -20.51 -0.82
CA GLU A 147 -3.85 -21.96 -0.86
C GLU A 147 -3.20 -22.49 -2.17
N ARG A 148 -3.63 -21.92 -3.31
CA ARG A 148 -3.06 -22.29 -4.61
C ARG A 148 -1.59 -21.87 -4.71
N MET A 149 -1.25 -20.66 -4.26
CA MET A 149 0.14 -20.17 -4.20
C MET A 149 1.00 -21.08 -3.31
N GLY A 150 0.50 -21.45 -2.12
CA GLY A 150 1.20 -22.35 -1.21
C GLY A 150 1.52 -23.71 -1.83
N LYS A 151 0.56 -24.31 -2.55
CA LYS A 151 0.76 -25.58 -3.28
C LYS A 151 1.84 -25.43 -4.36
N LEU A 152 1.82 -24.34 -5.14
CA LEU A 152 2.82 -24.08 -6.18
C LEU A 152 4.22 -23.85 -5.60
N LEU A 153 4.33 -23.08 -4.51
CA LEU A 153 5.58 -22.83 -3.82
C LEU A 153 6.14 -24.12 -3.18
N ALA A 154 5.28 -24.95 -2.60
CA ALA A 154 5.70 -26.25 -2.07
C ALA A 154 6.27 -27.18 -3.16
N ALA A 155 5.71 -27.17 -4.36
CA ALA A 155 6.24 -27.88 -5.53
C ALA A 155 7.62 -27.35 -5.96
N CYS A 156 7.95 -26.09 -5.66
CA CYS A 156 9.27 -25.49 -5.87
C CYS A 156 10.23 -25.70 -4.69
N GLY A 157 9.86 -26.53 -3.69
CA GLY A 157 10.67 -26.80 -2.52
C GLY A 157 10.41 -25.89 -1.31
N CYS A 158 9.58 -24.85 -1.45
CA CYS A 158 9.22 -23.92 -0.37
C CYS A 158 8.04 -24.48 0.44
N LYS A 159 8.27 -25.56 1.19
CA LYS A 159 7.24 -26.24 1.99
C LYS A 159 6.79 -25.38 3.17
N GLY A 160 5.48 -25.37 3.46
CA GLY A 160 4.90 -24.57 4.56
C GLY A 160 4.62 -23.10 4.18
N ALA A 161 4.70 -22.76 2.89
CA ALA A 161 4.53 -21.39 2.43
C ALA A 161 3.13 -20.81 2.72
N PHE A 162 2.08 -21.63 2.62
CA PHE A 162 0.73 -21.16 2.92
C PHE A 162 0.54 -20.87 4.41
N GLU A 163 0.90 -21.81 5.25
CA GLU A 163 0.78 -21.69 6.71
C GLU A 163 1.65 -20.55 7.23
N GLY A 164 2.86 -20.41 6.71
CA GLY A 164 3.78 -19.35 7.11
C GLY A 164 3.31 -17.95 6.67
N ALA A 165 2.83 -17.81 5.44
CA ALA A 165 2.26 -16.54 4.95
C ALA A 165 0.96 -16.19 5.69
N MET A 166 0.11 -17.19 5.97
CA MET A 166 -1.13 -17.02 6.74
C MET A 166 -0.86 -16.56 8.17
N ALA A 167 0.20 -17.04 8.82
CA ALA A 167 0.59 -16.62 10.16
C ALA A 167 1.06 -15.15 10.23
N LEU A 168 1.47 -14.57 9.11
CA LEU A 168 1.84 -13.15 9.00
C LEU A 168 0.63 -12.23 8.72
N ALA A 169 -0.45 -12.77 8.19
CA ALA A 169 -1.65 -12.02 7.90
C ALA A 169 -2.46 -11.80 9.19
N VAL A 170 -2.81 -10.56 9.51
CA VAL A 170 -3.64 -10.21 10.68
C VAL A 170 -5.06 -10.80 10.55
N HIS A 171 -5.56 -10.87 9.32
CA HIS A 171 -6.83 -11.51 8.99
C HIS A 171 -6.62 -12.48 7.83
N PRO A 172 -7.24 -13.66 7.84
CA PRO A 172 -7.13 -14.61 6.72
C PRO A 172 -7.46 -13.99 5.36
N GLY A 173 -8.46 -13.09 5.33
CA GLY A 173 -8.89 -12.38 4.11
C GLY A 173 -7.91 -11.31 3.61
N SER A 174 -6.90 -10.93 4.38
CA SER A 174 -5.86 -10.00 3.93
C SER A 174 -4.64 -10.70 3.32
N LEU A 175 -4.67 -12.03 3.20
CA LEU A 175 -3.54 -12.80 2.67
C LEU A 175 -3.18 -12.38 1.25
N SER A 176 -1.93 -11.91 1.06
CA SER A 176 -1.45 -11.38 -0.21
C SER A 176 -0.05 -11.89 -0.55
N ARG A 177 0.44 -11.52 -1.73
CA ARG A 177 1.80 -11.88 -2.17
C ARG A 177 2.89 -11.30 -1.27
N THR A 178 2.63 -10.20 -0.59
CA THR A 178 3.58 -9.56 0.32
C THR A 178 3.85 -10.44 1.53
N HIS A 179 2.82 -11.11 2.08
CA HIS A 179 2.99 -12.09 3.16
C HIS A 179 3.83 -13.29 2.73
N PHE A 180 3.60 -13.81 1.53
CA PHE A 180 4.46 -14.87 0.96
C PHE A 180 5.89 -14.39 0.74
N ALA A 181 6.10 -13.15 0.26
CA ALA A 181 7.43 -12.60 0.07
C ALA A 181 8.17 -12.46 1.40
N GLN A 182 7.48 -11.98 2.43
CA GLN A 182 8.03 -11.85 3.76
C GLN A 182 8.39 -13.24 4.35
N TRP A 183 7.48 -14.19 4.23
CA TRP A 183 7.76 -15.57 4.70
C TRP A 183 8.94 -16.22 3.95
N LEU A 184 9.00 -16.08 2.62
CA LEU A 184 10.11 -16.62 1.83
C LEU A 184 11.47 -16.03 2.26
N LEU A 185 11.49 -14.75 2.63
CA LEU A 185 12.67 -14.08 3.15
C LEU A 185 13.03 -14.60 4.55
N ASP A 186 12.07 -14.63 5.47
CA ASP A 186 12.28 -15.05 6.86
C ASP A 186 12.67 -16.54 6.97
N ALA A 187 12.16 -17.37 6.06
CA ALA A 187 12.50 -18.79 5.95
C ALA A 187 13.80 -19.07 5.17
N GLY A 188 14.50 -18.05 4.66
CA GLY A 188 15.79 -18.16 3.98
C GLY A 188 15.75 -18.71 2.56
N TYR A 189 14.57 -18.72 1.90
CA TYR A 189 14.46 -19.14 0.49
C TYR A 189 14.96 -18.05 -0.48
N VAL A 190 15.03 -16.82 -0.02
CA VAL A 190 15.54 -15.66 -0.76
C VAL A 190 16.38 -14.76 0.14
N GLU A 191 17.29 -14.00 -0.45
CA GLU A 191 18.22 -13.12 0.27
C GLU A 191 17.62 -11.75 0.61
N ASN A 192 16.64 -11.32 -0.18
CA ASN A 192 15.96 -10.05 0.02
C ASN A 192 14.51 -10.11 -0.50
N TYR A 193 13.73 -9.13 -0.09
CA TYR A 193 12.31 -9.05 -0.40
C TYR A 193 12.00 -8.99 -1.90
N ALA A 194 12.79 -8.24 -2.68
CA ALA A 194 12.59 -8.10 -4.13
C ALA A 194 12.81 -9.44 -4.85
N GLN A 195 13.78 -10.24 -4.39
CA GLN A 195 14.10 -11.55 -4.94
C GLN A 195 12.94 -12.55 -4.82
N ALA A 196 12.09 -12.42 -3.76
CA ALA A 196 10.89 -13.26 -3.63
C ALA A 196 9.92 -13.05 -4.81
N PHE A 197 9.74 -11.79 -5.22
CA PHE A 197 8.93 -11.49 -6.38
C PHE A 197 9.57 -11.94 -7.68
N ASP A 198 10.87 -11.71 -7.85
CA ASP A 198 11.60 -12.05 -9.08
C ASP A 198 11.69 -13.55 -9.34
N LYS A 199 11.85 -14.34 -8.29
CA LYS A 199 11.96 -15.80 -8.40
C LYS A 199 10.59 -16.48 -8.43
N TYR A 200 9.61 -16.00 -7.64
CA TYR A 200 8.41 -16.80 -7.34
C TYR A 200 7.08 -16.11 -7.57
N LEU A 201 6.93 -14.79 -7.35
CA LEU A 201 5.62 -14.17 -7.10
C LEU A 201 5.12 -13.21 -8.19
N LYS A 202 5.96 -12.83 -9.17
CA LYS A 202 5.54 -12.01 -10.33
C LYS A 202 4.78 -12.84 -11.37
N PRO A 203 3.98 -12.22 -12.26
CA PRO A 203 3.39 -12.89 -13.40
C PRO A 203 4.41 -13.74 -14.17
N GLY A 204 4.03 -14.98 -14.51
CA GLY A 204 4.91 -15.94 -15.19
C GLY A 204 5.90 -16.67 -14.27
N LYS A 205 5.90 -16.40 -12.96
CA LYS A 205 6.72 -17.11 -11.98
C LYS A 205 5.95 -18.25 -11.33
N PRO A 206 6.66 -19.31 -10.83
CA PRO A 206 6.02 -20.56 -10.43
C PRO A 206 5.00 -20.43 -9.29
N GLY A 207 5.16 -19.49 -8.38
CA GLY A 207 4.22 -19.25 -7.26
C GLY A 207 3.12 -18.24 -7.60
N TYR A 208 3.07 -17.70 -8.83
CA TYR A 208 2.07 -16.71 -9.20
C TYR A 208 0.71 -17.35 -9.47
N VAL A 209 -0.32 -16.81 -8.85
CA VAL A 209 -1.72 -17.16 -9.11
C VAL A 209 -2.50 -15.89 -9.43
N GLN A 210 -3.12 -15.84 -10.58
CA GLN A 210 -4.01 -14.75 -10.96
C GLN A 210 -5.37 -14.92 -10.30
N ILE A 211 -5.95 -13.80 -9.84
CA ILE A 211 -7.34 -13.71 -9.40
C ILE A 211 -8.15 -13.01 -10.49
N GLU A 212 -9.39 -13.42 -10.64
CA GLU A 212 -10.38 -12.67 -11.41
C GLU A 212 -10.97 -11.55 -10.55
N TRP A 213 -10.40 -10.37 -10.74
CA TRP A 213 -10.92 -9.14 -10.17
C TRP A 213 -12.03 -8.55 -11.05
N PRO A 214 -12.89 -7.66 -10.49
CA PRO A 214 -13.84 -6.92 -11.30
C PRO A 214 -13.12 -6.09 -12.38
N GLU A 215 -13.80 -5.84 -13.49
CA GLU A 215 -13.29 -4.91 -14.49
C GLU A 215 -13.14 -3.52 -13.87
N ILE A 216 -12.09 -2.78 -14.26
CA ILE A 216 -11.86 -1.43 -13.75
C ILE A 216 -13.08 -0.53 -13.92
N ARG A 217 -13.83 -0.68 -15.02
CA ARG A 217 -15.06 0.09 -15.28
C ARG A 217 -16.15 -0.15 -14.24
N ASP A 218 -16.28 -1.40 -13.79
CA ASP A 218 -17.31 -1.76 -12.82
C ASP A 218 -16.96 -1.24 -11.43
N ALA A 219 -15.68 -1.32 -11.04
CA ALA A 219 -15.19 -0.75 -9.79
C ALA A 219 -15.33 0.79 -9.76
N VAL A 220 -14.97 1.47 -10.84
CA VAL A 220 -15.10 2.94 -10.94
C VAL A 220 -16.56 3.37 -10.88
N ARG A 221 -17.45 2.67 -11.59
CA ARG A 221 -18.90 2.94 -11.52
C ARG A 221 -19.46 2.73 -10.12
N PHE A 222 -19.03 1.67 -9.45
CA PHE A 222 -19.38 1.43 -8.04
C PHE A 222 -18.92 2.59 -7.16
N VAL A 223 -17.65 3.01 -7.24
CA VAL A 223 -17.13 4.15 -6.47
C VAL A 223 -17.99 5.42 -6.71
N LYS A 224 -18.32 5.71 -7.96
CA LYS A 224 -19.16 6.87 -8.32
C LYS A 224 -20.58 6.75 -7.77
N SER A 225 -21.21 5.57 -7.83
CA SER A 225 -22.56 5.38 -7.32
C SER A 225 -22.67 5.54 -5.81
N GLU A 226 -21.58 5.25 -5.08
CA GLU A 226 -21.45 5.46 -3.63
C GLU A 226 -21.00 6.87 -3.24
N GLY A 227 -20.89 7.80 -4.21
CA GLY A 227 -20.47 9.18 -3.96
C GLY A 227 -18.97 9.38 -3.73
N GLY A 228 -18.18 8.32 -3.91
CA GLY A 228 -16.72 8.36 -3.77
C GLY A 228 -16.00 9.01 -4.97
N THR A 229 -14.69 9.19 -4.82
CA THR A 229 -13.80 9.68 -5.86
C THR A 229 -12.79 8.61 -6.23
N ALA A 230 -12.70 8.25 -7.52
CA ALA A 230 -11.79 7.23 -8.04
C ALA A 230 -10.52 7.86 -8.64
N SER A 231 -9.35 7.36 -8.22
CA SER A 231 -8.03 7.68 -8.77
C SER A 231 -7.36 6.42 -9.31
N LEU A 232 -6.82 6.45 -10.51
CA LEU A 232 -6.00 5.37 -11.03
C LEU A 232 -4.68 5.32 -10.26
N ALA A 233 -4.44 4.23 -9.53
CA ALA A 233 -3.27 4.09 -8.68
C ALA A 233 -2.01 3.75 -9.51
N HIS A 234 -0.87 4.32 -9.15
CA HIS A 234 0.50 4.05 -9.68
C HIS A 234 0.54 3.52 -11.14
N PRO A 235 0.05 4.26 -12.13
CA PRO A 235 -0.14 3.77 -13.49
C PRO A 235 1.17 3.33 -14.18
N GLY A 236 2.32 3.86 -13.79
CA GLY A 236 3.64 3.45 -14.30
C GLY A 236 4.00 2.00 -14.00
N ARG A 237 3.38 1.37 -12.99
CA ARG A 237 3.64 -0.04 -12.62
C ARG A 237 3.06 -1.05 -13.60
N TYR A 238 2.10 -0.68 -14.43
CA TYR A 238 1.35 -1.65 -15.25
C TYR A 238 2.10 -2.10 -16.49
N ASN A 239 3.29 -1.54 -16.75
CA ASN A 239 4.14 -1.91 -17.87
C ASN A 239 3.35 -1.92 -19.21
N LEU A 240 2.65 -0.81 -19.44
CA LEU A 240 1.93 -0.55 -20.69
C LEU A 240 2.94 -0.08 -21.73
N LYS A 241 3.44 -1.01 -22.54
CA LYS A 241 4.57 -0.79 -23.44
C LYS A 241 4.26 0.19 -24.57
N GLU A 242 3.01 0.21 -25.01
CA GLU A 242 2.57 1.03 -26.13
C GLU A 242 1.76 2.23 -25.64
N GLY A 243 2.04 3.40 -26.17
CA GLY A 243 1.34 4.63 -25.77
C GLY A 243 -0.18 4.53 -25.95
N TRP A 244 -0.64 3.85 -27.00
CA TRP A 244 -2.08 3.64 -27.22
C TRP A 244 -2.76 2.81 -26.13
N MET A 245 -2.04 1.89 -25.47
CA MET A 245 -2.58 1.12 -24.34
C MET A 245 -2.84 2.01 -23.13
N ILE A 246 -1.97 3.00 -22.90
CA ILE A 246 -2.17 4.00 -21.83
C ILE A 246 -3.43 4.81 -22.15
N ASP A 247 -3.56 5.31 -23.37
CA ASP A 247 -4.68 6.13 -23.78
C ASP A 247 -6.01 5.35 -23.76
N GLU A 248 -6.01 4.08 -24.12
CA GLU A 248 -7.17 3.20 -24.02
C GLU A 248 -7.59 2.97 -22.58
N LEU A 249 -6.65 2.68 -21.67
CA LEU A 249 -6.91 2.53 -20.25
C LEU A 249 -7.49 3.83 -19.65
N LEU A 250 -6.86 4.98 -19.93
CA LEU A 250 -7.30 6.27 -19.40
C LEU A 250 -8.68 6.66 -19.94
N THR A 251 -8.95 6.40 -21.22
CA THR A 251 -10.28 6.62 -21.83
C THR A 251 -11.35 5.74 -21.18
N ALA A 252 -11.06 4.45 -20.98
CA ALA A 252 -11.97 3.53 -20.32
C ALA A 252 -12.23 3.91 -18.86
N PHE A 253 -11.19 4.32 -18.14
CA PHE A 253 -11.26 4.79 -16.76
C PHE A 253 -12.10 6.07 -16.64
N GLN A 254 -11.82 7.08 -17.46
CA GLN A 254 -12.57 8.34 -17.50
C GLN A 254 -14.04 8.13 -17.91
N GLY A 255 -14.28 7.31 -18.94
CA GLY A 255 -15.63 6.96 -19.41
C GLY A 255 -16.48 6.22 -18.38
N ALA A 256 -15.86 5.55 -17.41
CA ALA A 256 -16.54 4.95 -16.27
C ALA A 256 -16.82 5.93 -15.12
N GLY A 257 -16.25 7.14 -15.15
CA GLY A 257 -16.36 8.18 -14.14
C GLY A 257 -15.12 8.32 -13.25
N GLY A 258 -13.97 7.78 -13.67
CA GLY A 258 -12.68 8.03 -13.02
C GLY A 258 -12.30 9.51 -13.11
N GLU A 259 -11.78 10.07 -12.02
CA GLU A 259 -11.63 11.52 -11.87
C GLU A 259 -10.18 11.97 -11.66
N ALA A 260 -9.32 11.07 -11.18
CA ALA A 260 -7.93 11.38 -10.87
C ALA A 260 -6.96 10.27 -11.29
N ILE A 261 -5.68 10.61 -11.39
CA ILE A 261 -4.61 9.63 -11.53
C ILE A 261 -3.45 9.97 -10.60
N GLU A 262 -2.73 8.96 -10.10
CA GLU A 262 -1.47 9.18 -9.40
C GLU A 262 -0.40 9.60 -10.41
N VAL A 263 -0.07 10.90 -10.39
CA VAL A 263 0.98 11.48 -11.23
C VAL A 263 2.36 11.42 -10.55
N ALA A 264 2.36 11.21 -9.24
CA ALA A 264 3.56 11.12 -8.43
C ALA A 264 3.39 9.95 -7.46
N SER A 265 4.15 8.89 -7.66
CA SER A 265 4.01 7.68 -6.85
C SER A 265 5.37 7.14 -6.40
N GLY A 266 5.42 6.67 -5.16
CA GLY A 266 6.59 5.98 -4.61
C GLY A 266 6.89 4.65 -5.30
N SER A 267 6.01 4.20 -6.18
CA SER A 267 6.09 2.90 -6.83
C SER A 267 6.31 2.95 -8.35
N GLN A 268 6.62 4.11 -8.89
CA GLN A 268 6.93 4.32 -10.32
C GLN A 268 8.19 5.17 -10.51
N THR A 269 8.68 5.27 -11.73
CA THR A 269 9.90 6.02 -12.05
C THR A 269 9.59 7.52 -12.21
N ARG A 270 10.63 8.37 -12.22
CA ARG A 270 10.47 9.80 -12.50
C ARG A 270 9.99 10.09 -13.92
N ASP A 271 10.35 9.23 -14.87
CA ASP A 271 9.87 9.33 -16.25
C ASP A 271 8.37 8.99 -16.33
N ASP A 272 7.92 8.00 -15.54
CA ASP A 272 6.49 7.69 -15.39
C ASP A 272 5.75 8.88 -14.74
N ASP A 273 6.31 9.48 -13.67
CA ASP A 273 5.72 10.66 -13.02
C ASP A 273 5.51 11.80 -14.05
N ALA A 274 6.52 12.10 -14.87
CA ALA A 274 6.42 13.12 -15.93
C ALA A 274 5.39 12.75 -17.01
N LEU A 275 5.37 11.49 -17.44
CA LEU A 275 4.41 10.98 -18.41
C LEU A 275 2.98 11.13 -17.90
N PHE A 276 2.70 10.66 -16.68
CA PHE A 276 1.34 10.69 -16.14
C PHE A 276 0.91 12.10 -15.70
N ALA A 277 1.84 13.00 -15.35
CA ALA A 277 1.54 14.42 -15.21
C ALA A 277 1.09 15.05 -16.55
N ALA A 278 1.75 14.73 -17.65
CA ALA A 278 1.33 15.16 -19.00
C ALA A 278 -0.03 14.56 -19.39
N LYS A 279 -0.26 13.28 -19.10
CA LYS A 279 -1.56 12.62 -19.35
C LYS A 279 -2.68 13.21 -18.49
N ALA A 280 -2.41 13.57 -17.22
CA ALA A 280 -3.40 14.27 -16.39
C ALA A 280 -3.87 15.57 -17.03
N LYS A 281 -2.96 16.38 -17.58
CA LYS A 281 -3.29 17.59 -18.33
C LYS A 281 -4.08 17.29 -19.60
N GLN A 282 -3.63 16.31 -20.38
CA GLN A 282 -4.24 15.94 -21.65
C GLN A 282 -5.70 15.51 -21.48
N TYR A 283 -6.00 14.73 -20.45
CA TYR A 283 -7.33 14.18 -20.19
C TYR A 283 -8.18 15.03 -19.21
N GLY A 284 -7.58 16.04 -18.57
CA GLY A 284 -8.26 16.84 -17.56
C GLY A 284 -8.48 16.12 -16.23
N PHE A 285 -7.66 15.12 -15.90
CA PHE A 285 -7.70 14.46 -14.61
C PHE A 285 -7.16 15.34 -13.48
N LEU A 286 -7.72 15.15 -12.29
CA LEU A 286 -7.10 15.59 -11.06
C LEU A 286 -5.82 14.76 -10.80
N ALA A 287 -4.88 15.36 -10.08
CA ALA A 287 -3.61 14.74 -9.76
C ALA A 287 -3.56 14.22 -8.32
N SER A 288 -3.15 12.97 -8.13
CA SER A 288 -2.92 12.37 -6.83
C SER A 288 -1.44 12.05 -6.61
N THR A 289 -1.07 11.82 -5.36
CA THR A 289 0.26 11.35 -4.94
C THR A 289 0.15 10.34 -3.81
N GLY A 290 1.05 9.37 -3.77
CA GLY A 290 1.11 8.40 -2.70
C GLY A 290 2.45 7.67 -2.63
N SER A 291 2.87 7.28 -1.42
CA SER A 291 4.10 6.51 -1.23
C SER A 291 3.96 5.05 -1.67
N ASP A 292 2.75 4.52 -1.64
CA ASP A 292 2.46 3.08 -1.79
C ASP A 292 3.29 2.25 -0.78
N TRP A 293 3.43 2.82 0.44
CA TRP A 293 4.26 2.23 1.47
C TRP A 293 3.58 1.03 2.13
N HIS A 294 4.34 -0.06 2.33
CA HIS A 294 3.88 -1.28 2.99
C HIS A 294 4.78 -1.64 4.18
N SER A 295 6.08 -1.40 4.05
CA SER A 295 7.05 -1.77 5.08
C SER A 295 8.40 -1.09 4.87
N PRO A 296 9.25 -0.96 5.91
CA PRO A 296 10.62 -0.46 5.76
C PRO A 296 11.53 -1.41 4.95
N ARG A 297 11.11 -2.66 4.72
CA ARG A 297 11.83 -3.63 3.86
C ARG A 297 11.42 -3.54 2.39
N SER A 298 10.36 -2.82 2.10
CA SER A 298 9.92 -2.53 0.73
C SER A 298 10.84 -1.48 0.10
N PRO A 299 11.08 -1.53 -1.21
CA PRO A 299 11.81 -0.47 -1.92
C PRO A 299 11.02 0.85 -2.04
N ARG A 300 9.84 0.94 -1.44
CA ARG A 300 9.01 2.13 -1.44
C ARG A 300 9.61 3.22 -0.54
N PRO A 301 9.44 4.51 -0.88
CA PRO A 301 9.81 5.59 0.02
C PRO A 301 8.97 5.53 1.29
N THR A 302 9.50 6.06 2.38
CA THR A 302 8.71 6.27 3.60
C THR A 302 7.55 7.23 3.33
N PRO A 303 6.42 7.11 4.02
CA PRO A 303 5.29 8.02 3.86
C PRO A 303 5.73 9.49 3.91
N GLY A 304 5.24 10.29 2.96
CA GLY A 304 5.61 11.69 2.81
C GLY A 304 6.92 11.96 2.06
N SER A 305 7.72 10.93 1.70
CA SER A 305 8.99 11.10 0.97
C SER A 305 8.87 10.88 -0.55
N GLN A 306 7.69 10.51 -1.03
CA GLN A 306 7.42 10.40 -2.46
C GLN A 306 7.36 11.79 -3.13
N PRO A 307 7.42 11.87 -4.48
CA PRO A 307 7.23 13.13 -5.20
C PRO A 307 5.87 13.76 -4.88
N GLN A 308 5.83 15.07 -4.90
CA GLN A 308 4.58 15.82 -4.73
C GLN A 308 3.95 16.12 -6.09
N VAL A 309 2.64 16.43 -6.07
CA VAL A 309 1.90 16.83 -7.27
C VAL A 309 2.51 18.12 -7.85
N PRO A 310 2.82 18.17 -9.16
CA PRO A 310 3.27 19.40 -9.82
C PRO A 310 2.30 20.56 -9.62
N ALA A 311 2.84 21.77 -9.37
CA ALA A 311 2.06 22.95 -9.01
C ALA A 311 1.09 23.42 -10.11
N ASP A 312 1.33 23.04 -11.36
CA ASP A 312 0.50 23.36 -12.52
C ASP A 312 -0.67 22.38 -12.75
N LEU A 313 -0.77 21.32 -11.93
CA LEU A 313 -1.92 20.41 -11.91
C LEU A 313 -2.93 20.77 -10.82
N THR A 314 -4.16 20.34 -10.99
CA THR A 314 -5.20 20.46 -9.96
C THR A 314 -5.17 19.19 -9.10
N PRO A 315 -4.84 19.31 -7.81
CA PRO A 315 -4.73 18.14 -6.95
C PRO A 315 -6.10 17.61 -6.52
N ILE A 316 -6.19 16.28 -6.34
CA ILE A 316 -7.42 15.58 -5.97
C ILE A 316 -8.01 16.06 -4.63
N TRP A 317 -7.20 16.50 -3.69
CA TRP A 317 -7.66 16.91 -2.37
C TRP A 317 -8.51 18.18 -2.39
N THR A 318 -8.51 18.94 -3.50
CA THR A 318 -9.46 20.04 -3.69
C THR A 318 -10.92 19.55 -3.73
N LYS A 319 -11.16 18.31 -4.18
CA LYS A 319 -12.48 17.66 -4.10
C LYS A 319 -12.89 17.32 -2.67
N PHE A 320 -11.94 17.18 -1.78
CA PHE A 320 -12.16 16.85 -0.37
C PHE A 320 -12.31 18.12 0.49
N GLY A 321 -12.35 19.29 -0.13
CA GLY A 321 -12.50 20.59 0.55
C GLY A 321 -11.19 21.19 1.07
N PHE A 322 -10.03 20.62 0.71
CA PHE A 322 -8.74 21.19 1.07
C PHE A 322 -8.24 22.18 0.00
N PRO A 323 -7.57 23.26 0.37
CA PRO A 323 -7.01 24.21 -0.57
C PRO A 323 -5.93 23.56 -1.44
N LYS A 324 -5.74 24.08 -2.66
CA LYS A 324 -4.71 23.59 -3.59
C LYS A 324 -3.32 23.67 -2.95
N ASP A 325 -3.06 24.75 -2.23
CA ASP A 325 -1.82 25.10 -1.54
C ASP A 325 -1.89 24.82 -0.04
N ILE A 326 -2.49 23.70 0.36
CA ILE A 326 -2.55 23.26 1.78
C ILE A 326 -1.19 23.35 2.48
N CYS A 327 -0.13 23.42 1.68
CA CYS A 327 1.27 23.52 2.08
C CYS A 327 1.76 24.95 2.32
N GLY A 328 1.01 25.97 1.99
CA GLY A 328 1.46 27.38 1.95
C GLY A 328 0.87 28.33 2.99
N GLN A 329 0.03 27.85 3.89
CA GLN A 329 -0.53 28.70 4.94
C GLN A 329 0.25 28.55 6.25
N HIS A 330 1.31 29.34 6.37
CA HIS A 330 1.91 29.75 7.64
C HIS A 330 2.17 31.25 7.63
#